data_69caba03472cca685faaa231b53af6e2
#
_entry.id   69caba03472cca685faaa231b53af6e2
#
_cell.length_a   1.000
_cell.length_b   1.000
_cell.length_c   1.000
_cell.angle_alpha   90.00
_cell.angle_beta   90.00
_cell.angle_gamma   90.00
#
_symmetry.space_group_name_H-M   'P 1'
#
loop_
_entity.id
_entity.type
_entity.pdbx_description
1 polymer ?
#
loop_
_entity_poly.entity_id
_entity_poly.type
_entity_poly.pdbx_seq_one_letter_code
_entity_poly.pdbx_strand_id
1 'polypeptide(L)'
;EAEPRTKNQEPHNPETPNQPMNFFEHQAAAKRSSTRMVILFALAVIGIVVVVDIAVLLLLGSQLGGGGAVGLLAMTTIGTLAVIGMGSLYRMASLRGGGETVALQMGGTEVPENTNDFQLRRLRNVVEEIAIASGVPVPKLYVMEHEAAINAFAAGYSPSDAAVAVTRGALEKLNRDELQGVIAHEFSHILNGDMRLNIRLIGVLFGILMIGLIGRKILVHGRFSGRSKGAGAMLATA
;
A
#
# COMPACT_ATOMS: atom_id res chain seq x y z
N GLU A 1 -32.54 -37.78 56.00
CA GLU A 1 -31.95 -36.50 56.41
C GLU A 1 -31.36 -35.81 55.15
N ALA A 2 -31.73 -34.55 55.00
CA ALA A 2 -31.78 -33.84 53.75
C ALA A 2 -30.42 -33.35 53.22
N GLU A 3 -30.24 -33.52 51.95
CA GLU A 3 -29.31 -32.82 51.06
C GLU A 3 -29.56 -31.32 50.98
N PRO A 4 -28.58 -30.47 50.76
CA PRO A 4 -28.81 -29.27 49.97
C PRO A 4 -27.92 -29.22 48.74
N ARG A 5 -28.55 -29.26 47.58
CA ARG A 5 -28.06 -28.83 46.26
C ARG A 5 -27.72 -27.36 46.26
N THR A 6 -26.50 -27.01 46.04
CA THR A 6 -26.13 -25.70 45.57
C THR A 6 -26.04 -25.70 44.04
N LYS A 7 -27.04 -25.17 43.40
CA LYS A 7 -27.00 -24.77 41.99
C LYS A 7 -26.14 -23.53 41.83
N ASN A 8 -24.96 -23.70 41.25
CA ASN A 8 -24.25 -22.60 40.62
C ASN A 8 -25.03 -22.21 39.37
N GLN A 9 -25.86 -21.19 39.49
CA GLN A 9 -26.37 -20.45 38.33
C GLN A 9 -25.27 -19.49 37.89
N GLU A 10 -24.66 -19.80 36.76
CA GLU A 10 -23.93 -18.78 35.99
C GLU A 10 -24.90 -17.61 35.66
N PRO A 11 -24.44 -16.35 35.77
CA PRO A 11 -25.28 -15.22 35.42
C PRO A 11 -25.54 -15.29 33.92
N HIS A 12 -26.80 -15.47 33.56
CA HIS A 12 -27.32 -15.35 32.21
C HIS A 12 -27.08 -13.90 31.75
N ASN A 13 -26.04 -13.72 30.92
CA ASN A 13 -25.81 -12.45 30.24
C ASN A 13 -26.93 -12.25 29.23
N PRO A 14 -27.79 -11.23 29.38
CA PRO A 14 -28.82 -10.96 28.40
C PRO A 14 -28.13 -10.64 27.07
N GLU A 15 -28.31 -11.53 26.09
CA GLU A 15 -27.91 -11.32 24.71
C GLU A 15 -28.39 -9.94 24.28
N THR A 16 -27.44 -9.09 23.91
CA THR A 16 -27.74 -7.84 23.24
C THR A 16 -28.59 -8.16 22.02
N PRO A 17 -29.76 -7.52 21.85
CA PRO A 17 -30.64 -7.83 20.74
C PRO A 17 -29.85 -7.69 19.45
N ASN A 18 -29.91 -8.72 18.58
CA ASN A 18 -29.42 -8.72 17.20
C ASN A 18 -29.88 -7.44 16.52
N GLN A 19 -29.07 -6.40 16.55
CA GLN A 19 -29.33 -5.25 15.69
C GLN A 19 -29.19 -5.75 14.26
N PRO A 20 -30.19 -5.58 13.39
CA PRO A 20 -30.09 -5.93 12.00
C PRO A 20 -28.83 -5.24 11.46
N MET A 21 -27.89 -6.03 10.92
CA MET A 21 -26.67 -5.51 10.33
C MET A 21 -27.04 -4.47 9.29
N ASN A 22 -26.83 -3.20 9.64
CA ASN A 22 -27.19 -2.07 8.79
C ASN A 22 -26.13 -1.93 7.71
N PHE A 23 -26.26 -2.75 6.66
CA PHE A 23 -25.34 -2.81 5.51
C PHE A 23 -25.00 -1.41 4.99
N PHE A 24 -25.97 -0.50 4.95
CA PHE A 24 -25.77 0.88 4.51
C PHE A 24 -24.89 1.71 5.47
N GLU A 25 -24.94 1.46 6.77
CA GLU A 25 -24.09 2.13 7.75
C GLU A 25 -22.63 1.67 7.62
N HIS A 26 -22.39 0.36 7.44
CA HIS A 26 -21.06 -0.19 7.18
C HIS A 26 -20.47 0.35 5.86
N GLN A 27 -21.28 0.46 4.83
CA GLN A 27 -20.87 1.03 3.54
C GLN A 27 -20.56 2.53 3.67
N ALA A 28 -21.35 3.29 4.43
CA ALA A 28 -21.08 4.70 4.70
C ALA A 28 -19.81 4.90 5.55
N ALA A 29 -19.57 4.04 6.53
CA ALA A 29 -18.36 4.04 7.34
C ALA A 29 -17.10 3.75 6.51
N ALA A 30 -17.16 2.77 5.60
CA ALA A 30 -16.07 2.45 4.67
C ALA A 30 -15.73 3.63 3.75
N LYS A 31 -16.74 4.29 3.16
CA LYS A 31 -16.54 5.50 2.35
C LYS A 31 -15.90 6.65 3.14
N ARG A 32 -16.30 6.87 4.38
CA ARG A 32 -15.67 7.88 5.26
C ARG A 32 -14.21 7.55 5.55
N SER A 33 -13.89 6.28 5.74
CA SER A 33 -12.51 5.84 5.97
C SER A 33 -11.63 6.11 4.76
N SER A 34 -12.10 5.79 3.55
CA SER A 34 -11.38 6.07 2.29
C SER A 34 -11.16 7.58 2.09
N THR A 35 -12.15 8.42 2.39
CA THR A 35 -12.01 9.88 2.30
C THR A 35 -10.97 10.40 3.29
N ARG A 36 -10.94 9.88 4.54
CA ARG A 36 -9.91 10.24 5.52
C ARG A 36 -8.51 9.90 5.04
N MET A 37 -8.32 8.72 4.43
CA MET A 37 -7.04 8.32 3.86
C MET A 37 -6.57 9.32 2.78
N VAL A 38 -7.44 9.70 1.85
CA VAL A 38 -7.11 10.67 0.80
C VAL A 38 -6.72 12.02 1.41
N ILE A 39 -7.45 12.50 2.42
CA ILE A 39 -7.13 13.76 3.11
C ILE A 39 -5.76 13.67 3.81
N LEU A 40 -5.48 12.56 4.53
CA LEU A 40 -4.19 12.36 5.18
C LEU A 40 -3.03 12.34 4.18
N PHE A 41 -3.23 11.72 3.01
CA PHE A 41 -2.23 11.75 1.93
C PHE A 41 -2.01 13.16 1.39
N ALA A 42 -3.09 13.94 1.18
CA ALA A 42 -2.97 15.33 0.75
C ALA A 42 -2.20 16.17 1.78
N LEU A 43 -2.51 16.00 3.07
CA LEU A 43 -1.79 16.67 4.16
C LEU A 43 -0.31 16.25 4.22
N ALA A 44 -0.01 14.97 3.99
CA ALA A 44 1.38 14.49 3.92
C ALA A 44 2.15 15.15 2.78
N VAL A 45 1.56 15.26 1.59
CA VAL A 45 2.19 15.96 0.45
C VAL A 45 2.44 17.43 0.78
N ILE A 46 1.44 18.13 1.36
CA ILE A 46 1.60 19.53 1.79
C ILE A 46 2.73 19.65 2.82
N GLY A 47 2.76 18.76 3.81
CA GLY A 47 3.82 18.73 4.83
C GLY A 47 5.22 18.55 4.23
N ILE A 48 5.36 17.67 3.25
CA ILE A 48 6.63 17.44 2.54
C ILE A 48 7.07 18.70 1.79
N VAL A 49 6.16 19.36 1.05
CA VAL A 49 6.44 20.61 0.34
C VAL A 49 6.93 21.67 1.32
N VAL A 50 6.22 21.86 2.42
CA VAL A 50 6.59 22.85 3.46
C VAL A 50 7.98 22.54 4.05
N VAL A 51 8.27 21.29 4.36
CA VAL A 51 9.59 20.88 4.89
C VAL A 51 10.71 21.16 3.89
N VAL A 52 10.48 20.84 2.61
CA VAL A 52 11.46 21.13 1.54
C VAL A 52 11.68 22.63 1.39
N ASP A 53 10.61 23.42 1.36
CA ASP A 53 10.67 24.88 1.23
C ASP A 53 11.41 25.51 2.43
N ILE A 54 11.14 25.09 3.66
CA ILE A 54 11.87 25.53 4.85
C ILE A 54 13.36 25.15 4.74
N ALA A 55 13.68 23.92 4.35
CA ALA A 55 15.07 23.49 4.21
C ALA A 55 15.82 24.32 3.18
N VAL A 56 15.21 24.61 2.04
CA VAL A 56 15.82 25.45 0.99
C VAL A 56 16.00 26.90 1.44
N LEU A 57 15.02 27.45 2.16
CA LEU A 57 15.15 28.81 2.75
C LEU A 57 16.27 28.90 3.76
N LEU A 58 16.45 27.91 4.64
CA LEU A 58 17.52 27.89 5.62
C LEU A 58 18.91 27.77 4.97
N LEU A 59 19.01 27.04 3.85
CA LEU A 59 20.28 26.80 3.17
C LEU A 59 20.68 27.94 2.22
N LEU A 60 19.74 28.57 1.54
CA LEU A 60 19.97 29.52 0.44
C LEU A 60 19.36 30.90 0.67
N GLY A 61 18.41 31.01 1.60
CA GLY A 61 17.62 32.25 1.80
C GLY A 61 18.46 33.43 2.29
N SER A 62 19.55 33.18 3.05
CA SER A 62 20.45 34.23 3.54
C SER A 62 21.26 34.92 2.43
N GLN A 63 21.34 34.31 1.25
CA GLN A 63 22.07 34.84 0.09
C GLN A 63 21.18 35.65 -0.87
N LEU A 64 19.85 35.65 -0.65
CA LEU A 64 18.86 36.25 -1.51
C LEU A 64 18.17 37.41 -0.80
N GLY A 65 18.12 38.59 -1.40
CA GLY A 65 17.27 39.67 -0.92
C GLY A 65 15.77 39.29 -0.95
N GLY A 66 14.91 40.03 -0.22
CA GLY A 66 13.51 39.65 0.02
C GLY A 66 12.68 39.28 -1.21
N GLY A 67 12.91 39.88 -2.38
CA GLY A 67 12.25 39.50 -3.63
C GLY A 67 12.72 38.16 -4.21
N GLY A 68 13.97 37.79 -3.99
CA GLY A 68 14.55 36.53 -4.44
C GLY A 68 14.03 35.33 -3.64
N ALA A 69 13.69 35.51 -2.36
CA ALA A 69 13.15 34.45 -1.51
C ALA A 69 11.79 33.94 -1.98
N VAL A 70 10.89 34.84 -2.43
CA VAL A 70 9.57 34.46 -2.96
C VAL A 70 9.71 33.65 -4.26
N GLY A 71 10.59 34.07 -5.15
CA GLY A 71 10.88 33.34 -6.40
C GLY A 71 11.47 31.94 -6.12
N LEU A 72 12.37 31.83 -5.16
CA LEU A 72 12.96 30.56 -4.74
C LEU A 72 11.88 29.61 -4.19
N LEU A 73 11.02 30.09 -3.28
CA LEU A 73 9.91 29.28 -2.74
C LEU A 73 8.97 28.79 -3.84
N ALA A 74 8.59 29.67 -4.78
CA ALA A 74 7.74 29.27 -5.89
C ALA A 74 8.40 28.17 -6.74
N MET A 75 9.69 28.28 -7.05
CA MET A 75 10.44 27.27 -7.79
C MET A 75 10.53 25.93 -7.03
N THR A 76 10.82 25.96 -5.74
CA THR A 76 10.93 24.72 -4.94
C THR A 76 9.60 24.03 -4.76
N THR A 77 8.54 24.77 -4.47
CA THR A 77 7.17 24.23 -4.39
C THR A 77 6.76 23.58 -5.71
N ILE A 78 6.90 24.30 -6.84
CA ILE A 78 6.55 23.75 -8.17
C ILE A 78 7.43 22.53 -8.49
N GLY A 79 8.73 22.61 -8.26
CA GLY A 79 9.68 21.52 -8.49
C GLY A 79 9.33 20.27 -7.68
N THR A 80 9.03 20.42 -6.38
CA THR A 80 8.64 19.32 -5.49
C THR A 80 7.34 18.68 -5.97
N LEU A 81 6.32 19.48 -6.29
CA LEU A 81 5.05 18.97 -6.81
C LEU A 81 5.21 18.29 -8.17
N ALA A 82 6.06 18.83 -9.04
CA ALA A 82 6.36 18.21 -10.34
C ALA A 82 7.04 16.83 -10.17
N VAL A 83 8.02 16.71 -9.27
CA VAL A 83 8.67 15.42 -8.98
C VAL A 83 7.68 14.42 -8.42
N ILE A 84 6.86 14.80 -7.44
CA ILE A 84 5.82 13.93 -6.87
C ILE A 84 4.82 13.52 -7.97
N GLY A 85 4.33 14.49 -8.75
CA GLY A 85 3.35 14.24 -9.81
C GLY A 85 3.88 13.34 -10.91
N MET A 86 5.08 13.60 -11.42
CA MET A 86 5.71 12.77 -12.45
C MET A 86 6.03 11.37 -11.95
N GLY A 87 6.55 11.22 -10.72
CA GLY A 87 6.80 9.93 -10.10
C GLY A 87 5.51 9.13 -9.92
N SER A 88 4.44 9.78 -9.47
CA SER A 88 3.11 9.16 -9.31
C SER A 88 2.53 8.72 -10.66
N LEU A 89 2.60 9.58 -11.68
CA LEU A 89 2.12 9.27 -13.04
C LEU A 89 2.92 8.13 -13.67
N TYR A 90 4.24 8.15 -13.54
CA TYR A 90 5.11 7.06 -14.00
C TYR A 90 4.72 5.74 -13.36
N ARG A 91 4.54 5.72 -12.04
CA ARG A 91 4.17 4.50 -11.31
C ARG A 91 2.78 4.00 -11.70
N MET A 92 1.78 4.88 -11.78
CA MET A 92 0.45 4.51 -12.25
C MET A 92 0.46 3.99 -13.69
N ALA A 93 1.27 4.59 -14.57
CA ALA A 93 1.43 4.11 -15.94
C ALA A 93 2.10 2.72 -15.98
N SER A 94 3.08 2.45 -15.11
CA SER A 94 3.72 1.13 -15.00
C SER A 94 2.79 0.04 -14.48
N LEU A 95 1.70 0.39 -13.83
CA LEU A 95 0.70 -0.53 -13.28
C LEU A 95 -0.57 -0.65 -14.16
N ARG A 96 -0.58 -0.05 -15.36
CA ARG A 96 -1.75 -0.07 -16.26
C ARG A 96 -2.18 -1.48 -16.71
N GLY A 97 -1.29 -2.46 -16.63
CA GLY A 97 -1.63 -3.86 -16.90
C GLY A 97 -2.53 -4.54 -15.86
N GLY A 98 -3.04 -3.78 -14.87
CA GLY A 98 -3.99 -4.29 -13.89
C GLY A 98 -3.37 -5.16 -12.81
N GLY A 99 -4.16 -6.06 -12.24
CA GLY A 99 -3.77 -6.89 -11.10
C GLY A 99 -2.58 -7.78 -11.37
N GLU A 100 -2.49 -8.35 -12.57
CA GLU A 100 -1.36 -9.15 -13.02
C GLU A 100 -0.02 -8.40 -12.87
N THR A 101 0.03 -7.17 -13.39
CA THR A 101 1.24 -6.36 -13.32
C THR A 101 1.65 -6.06 -11.88
N VAL A 102 0.68 -5.79 -11.01
CA VAL A 102 0.93 -5.58 -9.58
C VAL A 102 1.50 -6.85 -8.95
N ALA A 103 0.88 -8.00 -9.17
CA ALA A 103 1.30 -9.29 -8.62
C ALA A 103 2.73 -9.65 -9.06
N LEU A 104 3.05 -9.52 -10.35
CA LEU A 104 4.39 -9.78 -10.88
C LEU A 104 5.45 -8.83 -10.30
N GLN A 105 5.15 -7.54 -10.18
CA GLN A 105 6.08 -6.57 -9.60
C GLN A 105 6.32 -6.77 -8.10
N MET A 106 5.37 -7.41 -7.40
CA MET A 106 5.53 -7.83 -6.01
C MET A 106 6.27 -9.16 -5.85
N GLY A 107 6.73 -9.76 -6.95
CA GLY A 107 7.46 -11.02 -6.95
C GLY A 107 6.56 -12.26 -6.99
N GLY A 108 5.31 -12.11 -7.40
CA GLY A 108 4.38 -13.22 -7.59
C GLY A 108 4.74 -14.04 -8.83
N THR A 109 4.62 -15.36 -8.70
CA THR A 109 4.69 -16.32 -9.81
C THR A 109 3.27 -16.79 -10.12
N GLU A 110 2.90 -16.80 -11.39
CA GLU A 110 1.56 -17.24 -11.79
C GLU A 110 1.33 -18.72 -11.44
N VAL A 111 0.16 -19.02 -10.91
CA VAL A 111 -0.26 -20.38 -10.57
C VAL A 111 -0.80 -21.06 -11.82
N PRO A 112 -0.14 -22.13 -12.33
CA PRO A 112 -0.61 -22.83 -13.51
C PRO A 112 -2.01 -23.43 -13.32
N GLU A 113 -2.80 -23.47 -14.38
CA GLU A 113 -4.13 -24.11 -14.35
C GLU A 113 -4.04 -25.60 -14.00
N ASN A 114 -3.06 -26.29 -14.59
CA ASN A 114 -2.81 -27.71 -14.36
C ASN A 114 -1.56 -27.89 -13.48
N THR A 115 -1.70 -27.65 -12.18
CA THR A 115 -0.60 -27.85 -11.24
C THR A 115 -0.73 -29.19 -10.49
N ASN A 116 0.42 -29.86 -10.27
CA ASN A 116 0.49 -31.06 -9.42
C ASN A 116 0.74 -30.73 -7.94
N ASP A 117 1.07 -29.49 -7.62
CA ASP A 117 1.25 -29.02 -6.24
C ASP A 117 -0.11 -29.02 -5.52
N PHE A 118 -0.19 -29.78 -4.43
CA PHE A 118 -1.40 -29.91 -3.63
C PHE A 118 -1.88 -28.55 -3.07
N GLN A 119 -0.95 -27.70 -2.64
CA GLN A 119 -1.29 -26.40 -2.04
C GLN A 119 -1.80 -25.41 -3.09
N LEU A 120 -1.20 -25.40 -4.28
CA LEU A 120 -1.66 -24.56 -5.39
C LEU A 120 -3.02 -25.01 -5.91
N ARG A 121 -3.29 -26.34 -5.97
CA ARG A 121 -4.63 -26.84 -6.31
C ARG A 121 -5.67 -26.47 -5.27
N ARG A 122 -5.30 -26.57 -3.96
CA ARG A 122 -6.19 -26.15 -2.88
C ARG A 122 -6.54 -24.67 -2.99
N LEU A 123 -5.56 -23.82 -3.26
CA LEU A 123 -5.79 -22.39 -3.48
C LEU A 123 -6.75 -22.15 -4.65
N ARG A 124 -6.51 -22.78 -5.80
CA ARG A 124 -7.35 -22.66 -6.99
C ARG A 124 -8.80 -23.05 -6.69
N ASN A 125 -9.01 -24.22 -6.08
CA ASN A 125 -10.34 -24.68 -5.73
C ASN A 125 -11.08 -23.71 -4.82
N VAL A 126 -10.42 -23.18 -3.79
CA VAL A 126 -10.99 -22.18 -2.88
C VAL A 126 -11.37 -20.91 -3.63
N VAL A 127 -10.51 -20.42 -4.51
CA VAL A 127 -10.77 -19.19 -5.29
C VAL A 127 -11.93 -19.41 -6.27
N GLU A 128 -11.98 -20.53 -6.97
CA GLU A 128 -13.06 -20.87 -7.91
C GLU A 128 -14.42 -20.97 -7.19
N GLU A 129 -14.46 -21.61 -6.02
CA GLU A 129 -15.68 -21.70 -5.20
C GLU A 129 -16.17 -20.31 -4.78
N ILE A 130 -15.27 -19.43 -4.32
CA ILE A 130 -15.65 -18.07 -3.92
C ILE A 130 -16.06 -17.23 -5.14
N ALA A 131 -15.38 -17.37 -6.28
CA ALA A 131 -15.71 -16.70 -7.52
C ALA A 131 -17.14 -17.04 -7.97
N ILE A 132 -17.50 -18.31 -7.94
CA ILE A 132 -18.87 -18.78 -8.25
C ILE A 132 -19.87 -18.22 -7.25
N ALA A 133 -19.57 -18.29 -5.94
CA ALA A 133 -20.47 -17.83 -4.89
C ALA A 133 -20.70 -16.31 -4.92
N SER A 134 -19.70 -15.54 -5.32
CA SER A 134 -19.73 -14.07 -5.36
C SER A 134 -20.18 -13.50 -6.72
N GLY A 135 -20.25 -14.33 -7.76
CA GLY A 135 -20.56 -13.87 -9.12
C GLY A 135 -19.47 -13.03 -9.77
N VAL A 136 -18.24 -13.13 -9.27
CA VAL A 136 -17.06 -12.44 -9.80
C VAL A 136 -16.33 -13.38 -10.76
N PRO A 137 -15.79 -12.89 -11.89
CA PRO A 137 -14.90 -13.71 -12.73
C PRO A 137 -13.72 -14.25 -11.92
N VAL A 138 -13.30 -15.49 -12.19
CA VAL A 138 -12.11 -16.07 -11.51
C VAL A 138 -10.90 -15.18 -11.77
N PRO A 139 -10.29 -14.58 -10.73
CA PRO A 139 -9.12 -13.73 -10.89
C PRO A 139 -7.89 -14.57 -11.26
N LYS A 140 -6.88 -13.93 -11.88
CA LYS A 140 -5.57 -14.56 -12.04
C LYS A 140 -4.93 -14.81 -10.69
N LEU A 141 -4.31 -15.97 -10.52
CA LEU A 141 -3.71 -16.39 -9.25
C LEU A 141 -2.20 -16.33 -9.30
N TYR A 142 -1.62 -15.79 -8.25
CA TYR A 142 -0.18 -15.67 -8.06
C TYR A 142 0.24 -16.19 -6.68
N VAL A 143 1.44 -16.74 -6.59
CA VAL A 143 2.06 -17.11 -5.32
C VAL A 143 3.39 -16.37 -5.16
N MET A 144 3.60 -15.80 -3.98
CA MET A 144 4.88 -15.19 -3.58
C MET A 144 5.71 -16.25 -2.87
N GLU A 145 6.53 -16.96 -3.66
CA GLU A 145 7.26 -18.17 -3.25
C GLU A 145 8.26 -17.91 -2.11
N HIS A 146 8.84 -16.72 -2.06
CA HIS A 146 9.88 -16.37 -1.09
C HIS A 146 9.34 -15.73 0.19
N GLU A 147 8.02 -15.53 0.29
CA GLU A 147 7.39 -14.91 1.46
C GLU A 147 6.86 -15.97 2.44
N ALA A 148 7.52 -16.06 3.60
CA ALA A 148 7.16 -17.00 4.66
C ALA A 148 6.08 -16.44 5.64
N ALA A 149 5.76 -15.16 5.58
CA ALA A 149 4.67 -14.56 6.37
C ALA A 149 3.31 -15.00 5.82
N ILE A 150 2.27 -15.00 6.66
CA ILE A 150 0.88 -15.21 6.21
C ILE A 150 0.36 -13.88 5.66
N ASN A 151 0.15 -13.83 4.35
CA ASN A 151 -0.43 -12.66 3.69
C ASN A 151 -1.10 -13.03 2.37
N ALA A 152 -2.05 -12.19 1.94
CA ALA A 152 -2.67 -12.23 0.63
C ALA A 152 -3.07 -10.81 0.21
N PHE A 153 -3.25 -10.56 -1.08
CA PHE A 153 -3.83 -9.31 -1.54
C PHE A 153 -4.54 -9.50 -2.88
N ALA A 154 -5.55 -8.67 -3.11
CA ALA A 154 -6.17 -8.50 -4.42
C ALA A 154 -5.74 -7.17 -5.04
N ALA A 155 -5.45 -7.18 -6.33
CA ALA A 155 -5.10 -5.99 -7.11
C ALA A 155 -5.84 -5.98 -8.45
N GLY A 156 -6.10 -4.79 -8.99
CA GLY A 156 -6.77 -4.59 -10.27
C GLY A 156 -7.47 -3.24 -10.33
N TYR A 157 -7.93 -2.87 -11.51
CA TYR A 157 -8.77 -1.68 -11.71
C TYR A 157 -10.26 -2.02 -11.74
N SER A 158 -10.60 -3.27 -12.00
CA SER A 158 -11.95 -3.79 -12.12
C SER A 158 -11.98 -5.28 -11.76
N PRO A 159 -13.15 -5.87 -11.50
CA PRO A 159 -13.25 -7.32 -11.28
C PRO A 159 -12.71 -8.17 -12.45
N SER A 160 -12.77 -7.64 -13.68
CA SER A 160 -12.33 -8.36 -14.88
C SER A 160 -10.81 -8.43 -15.08
N ASP A 161 -10.06 -7.51 -14.47
CA ASP A 161 -8.58 -7.49 -14.49
C ASP A 161 -7.97 -7.78 -13.12
N ALA A 162 -8.77 -8.33 -12.21
CA ALA A 162 -8.35 -8.67 -10.87
C ALA A 162 -7.32 -9.81 -10.87
N ALA A 163 -6.33 -9.69 -9.99
CA ALA A 163 -5.42 -10.77 -9.63
C ALA A 163 -5.40 -10.90 -8.10
N VAL A 164 -5.31 -12.13 -7.63
CA VAL A 164 -5.13 -12.47 -6.21
C VAL A 164 -3.75 -13.10 -6.04
N ALA A 165 -2.95 -12.54 -5.15
CA ALA A 165 -1.65 -13.08 -4.79
C ALA A 165 -1.66 -13.56 -3.34
N VAL A 166 -1.06 -14.72 -3.11
CA VAL A 166 -0.99 -15.36 -1.80
C VAL A 166 0.47 -15.72 -1.50
N THR A 167 0.92 -15.54 -0.29
CA THR A 167 2.27 -15.93 0.11
C THR A 167 2.40 -17.45 0.27
N ARG A 168 3.60 -17.99 0.05
CA ARG A 168 3.89 -19.40 0.33
C ARG A 168 3.61 -19.75 1.80
N GLY A 169 3.95 -18.84 2.73
CA GLY A 169 3.67 -19.01 4.14
C GLY A 169 2.18 -19.12 4.49
N ALA A 170 1.29 -18.44 3.77
CA ALA A 170 -0.15 -18.60 3.94
C ALA A 170 -0.61 -19.99 3.46
N LEU A 171 -0.10 -20.45 2.30
CA LEU A 171 -0.45 -21.77 1.78
C LEU A 171 0.04 -22.93 2.67
N GLU A 172 1.18 -22.76 3.34
CA GLU A 172 1.75 -23.79 4.21
C GLU A 172 1.11 -23.84 5.60
N LYS A 173 0.77 -22.67 6.15
CA LYS A 173 0.35 -22.54 7.55
C LYS A 173 -1.15 -22.57 7.75
N LEU A 174 -1.93 -22.11 6.76
CA LEU A 174 -3.37 -22.07 6.84
C LEU A 174 -4.00 -23.41 6.41
N ASN A 175 -4.99 -23.85 7.14
CA ASN A 175 -5.85 -24.94 6.68
C ASN A 175 -6.82 -24.43 5.58
N ARG A 176 -7.68 -25.30 5.03
CA ARG A 176 -8.56 -24.94 3.92
C ARG A 176 -9.57 -23.85 4.31
N ASP A 177 -10.16 -23.97 5.49
CA ASP A 177 -11.22 -23.04 5.91
C ASP A 177 -10.64 -21.68 6.28
N GLU A 178 -9.46 -21.63 6.90
CA GLU A 178 -8.71 -20.40 7.17
C GLU A 178 -8.29 -19.70 5.88
N LEU A 179 -7.78 -20.45 4.89
CA LEU A 179 -7.44 -19.93 3.57
C LEU A 179 -8.69 -19.38 2.87
N GLN A 180 -9.82 -20.10 2.97
CA GLN A 180 -11.10 -19.65 2.42
C GLN A 180 -11.54 -18.32 3.04
N GLY A 181 -11.38 -18.14 4.35
CA GLY A 181 -11.67 -16.89 5.04
C GLY A 181 -10.81 -15.73 4.52
N VAL A 182 -9.50 -15.95 4.33
CA VAL A 182 -8.58 -14.94 3.78
C VAL A 182 -8.97 -14.58 2.33
N ILE A 183 -9.21 -15.58 1.49
CA ILE A 183 -9.58 -15.33 0.09
C ILE A 183 -10.96 -14.65 -0.01
N ALA A 184 -11.93 -15.01 0.81
CA ALA A 184 -13.22 -14.33 0.87
C ALA A 184 -13.08 -12.85 1.25
N HIS A 185 -12.15 -12.53 2.15
CA HIS A 185 -11.80 -11.16 2.48
C HIS A 185 -11.25 -10.40 1.27
N GLU A 186 -10.32 -10.98 0.50
CA GLU A 186 -9.77 -10.37 -0.71
C GLU A 186 -10.86 -10.18 -1.79
N PHE A 187 -11.78 -11.14 -1.92
CA PHE A 187 -12.92 -11.01 -2.82
C PHE A 187 -13.86 -9.87 -2.43
N SER A 188 -13.98 -9.56 -1.15
CA SER A 188 -14.74 -8.38 -0.70
C SER A 188 -14.16 -7.09 -1.24
N HIS A 189 -12.83 -6.98 -1.34
CA HIS A 189 -12.14 -5.83 -1.95
C HIS A 189 -12.37 -5.75 -3.46
N ILE A 190 -12.43 -6.90 -4.15
CA ILE A 190 -12.76 -6.96 -5.58
C ILE A 190 -14.19 -6.45 -5.81
N LEU A 191 -15.17 -6.93 -5.04
CA LEU A 191 -16.57 -6.55 -5.12
C LEU A 191 -16.81 -5.06 -4.81
N ASN A 192 -16.11 -4.54 -3.79
CA ASN A 192 -16.24 -3.15 -3.36
C ASN A 192 -15.47 -2.16 -4.26
N GLY A 193 -14.58 -2.65 -5.15
CA GLY A 193 -13.77 -1.82 -6.03
C GLY A 193 -12.63 -1.08 -5.34
N ASP A 194 -12.26 -1.47 -4.14
CA ASP A 194 -11.21 -0.84 -3.33
C ASP A 194 -9.81 -0.98 -3.95
N MET A 195 -9.60 -2.02 -4.76
CA MET A 195 -8.34 -2.28 -5.47
C MET A 195 -7.85 -1.08 -6.28
N ARG A 196 -8.78 -0.35 -6.95
CA ARG A 196 -8.44 0.85 -7.74
C ARG A 196 -7.86 1.96 -6.86
N LEU A 197 -8.39 2.13 -5.65
CA LEU A 197 -7.86 3.09 -4.69
C LEU A 197 -6.44 2.70 -4.26
N ASN A 198 -6.21 1.43 -3.98
CA ASN A 198 -4.90 0.92 -3.58
C ASN A 198 -3.83 1.20 -4.66
N ILE A 199 -4.12 0.96 -5.94
CA ILE A 199 -3.18 1.26 -7.04
C ILE A 199 -2.87 2.76 -7.10
N ARG A 200 -3.86 3.65 -6.92
CA ARG A 200 -3.65 5.09 -6.88
C ARG A 200 -2.78 5.52 -5.70
N LEU A 201 -3.01 4.92 -4.53
CA LEU A 201 -2.19 5.19 -3.34
C LEU A 201 -0.75 4.73 -3.53
N ILE A 202 -0.52 3.56 -4.14
CA ILE A 202 0.83 3.09 -4.51
C ILE A 202 1.52 4.10 -5.43
N GLY A 203 0.79 4.67 -6.40
CA GLY A 203 1.31 5.72 -7.27
C GLY A 203 1.76 6.97 -6.51
N VAL A 204 0.91 7.51 -5.64
CA VAL A 204 1.22 8.70 -4.84
C VAL A 204 2.39 8.45 -3.89
N LEU A 205 2.39 7.30 -3.19
CA LEU A 205 3.50 6.89 -2.31
C LEU A 205 4.83 6.81 -3.05
N PHE A 206 4.83 6.29 -4.28
CA PHE A 206 6.03 6.24 -5.11
C PHE A 206 6.53 7.66 -5.47
N GLY A 207 5.63 8.57 -5.81
CA GLY A 207 5.98 9.97 -6.05
C GLY A 207 6.64 10.63 -4.83
N ILE A 208 6.10 10.39 -3.64
CA ILE A 208 6.69 10.85 -2.36
C ILE A 208 8.07 10.20 -2.13
N LEU A 209 8.19 8.90 -2.37
CA LEU A 209 9.46 8.18 -2.24
C LEU A 209 10.55 8.78 -3.14
N MET A 210 10.21 9.25 -4.35
CA MET A 210 11.16 9.89 -5.27
C MET A 210 11.83 11.11 -4.65
N ILE A 211 11.11 11.93 -3.89
CA ILE A 211 11.70 13.07 -3.16
C ILE A 211 12.76 12.58 -2.17
N GLY A 212 12.43 11.54 -1.39
CA GLY A 212 13.38 10.95 -0.42
C GLY A 212 14.63 10.38 -1.10
N LEU A 213 14.47 9.69 -2.24
CA LEU A 213 15.60 9.13 -2.99
C LEU A 213 16.49 10.21 -3.59
N ILE A 214 15.91 11.28 -4.15
CA ILE A 214 16.64 12.44 -4.67
C ILE A 214 17.40 13.13 -3.52
N GLY A 215 16.71 13.41 -2.41
CA GLY A 215 17.32 14.02 -1.22
C GLY A 215 18.50 13.21 -0.70
N ARG A 216 18.35 11.89 -0.58
CA ARG A 216 19.43 10.98 -0.18
C ARG A 216 20.60 11.04 -1.16
N LYS A 217 20.36 11.05 -2.46
CA LYS A 217 21.38 11.13 -3.49
C LYS A 217 22.18 12.43 -3.39
N ILE A 218 21.51 13.55 -3.18
CA ILE A 218 22.13 14.87 -2.99
C ILE A 218 23.01 14.86 -1.73
N LEU A 219 22.51 14.35 -0.61
CA LEU A 219 23.25 14.31 0.65
C LEU A 219 24.51 13.42 0.57
N VAL A 220 24.39 12.26 -0.09
CA VAL A 220 25.53 11.32 -0.23
C VAL A 220 26.57 11.85 -1.20
N HIS A 221 26.17 12.38 -2.36
CA HIS A 221 27.13 12.85 -3.38
C HIS A 221 27.57 14.28 -3.13
N GLY A 222 26.76 15.14 -2.52
CA GLY A 222 27.15 16.51 -2.15
C GLY A 222 28.29 16.57 -1.11
N ARG A 223 28.40 15.57 -0.25
CA ARG A 223 29.52 15.46 0.71
C ARG A 223 30.86 15.15 0.06
N PHE A 224 30.88 14.49 -1.10
CA PHE A 224 32.13 14.16 -1.81
C PHE A 224 32.72 15.35 -2.57
N SER A 225 31.91 16.27 -3.09
CA SER A 225 32.38 17.44 -3.85
C SER A 225 32.98 18.54 -2.98
N GLY A 226 32.62 18.63 -1.70
CA GLY A 226 33.16 19.63 -0.77
C GLY A 226 34.59 19.34 -0.24
N ARG A 227 35.06 18.08 -0.31
CA ARG A 227 36.34 17.68 0.25
C ARG A 227 37.50 17.80 -0.72
N SER A 228 37.28 18.01 -2.01
CA SER A 228 38.33 18.12 -3.04
C SER A 228 38.80 19.56 -3.29
N LYS A 229 38.13 20.60 -2.83
CA LYS A 229 38.57 21.99 -3.04
C LYS A 229 39.49 22.57 -1.99
N GLY A 230 39.69 21.85 -0.88
CA GLY A 230 40.60 22.29 0.21
C GLY A 230 42.04 21.76 0.13
N ALA A 231 42.31 20.70 -0.63
CA ALA A 231 43.63 20.07 -0.69
C ALA A 231 44.56 20.64 -1.76
N GLY A 232 44.07 21.44 -2.71
CA GLY A 232 44.84 22.01 -3.80
C GLY A 232 45.51 23.38 -3.49
N ALA A 233 45.11 24.05 -2.42
CA ALA A 233 45.61 25.40 -2.10
C ALA A 233 46.85 25.42 -1.18
N MET A 234 47.32 24.27 -0.65
CA MET A 234 48.49 24.21 0.24
C MET A 234 49.81 23.77 -0.42
N LEU A 235 49.81 23.52 -1.73
CA LEU A 235 51.03 23.09 -2.45
C LEU A 235 51.58 24.14 -3.44
N ALA A 236 51.13 25.43 -3.38
CA ALA A 236 51.59 26.48 -4.29
C ALA A 236 52.45 27.57 -3.62
N THR A 237 52.94 27.35 -2.36
CA THR A 237 53.91 28.24 -1.71
C THR A 237 54.96 27.42 -0.99
N ALA A 238 55.91 26.87 -1.75
CA ALA A 238 57.25 26.49 -1.31
C ALA A 238 58.22 26.58 -2.49
#